data_9746a33204f48efd691bcdd273568fcd
#
_entry.id   9746a33204f48efd691bcdd273568fcd
#
_cell.length_a   1.000
_cell.length_b   1.000
_cell.length_c   1.000
_cell.angle_alpha   90.00
_cell.angle_beta   90.00
_cell.angle_gamma   90.00
#
_symmetry.space_group_name_H-M   'P 1'
#
loop_
_entity.id
_entity.type
_entity.pdbx_description
1 polymer ?
#
loop_
_entity_poly.entity_id
_entity_poly.type
_entity_poly.pdbx_seq_one_letter_code
_entity_poly.pdbx_strand_id
1 'polypeptide(L)'
;MAALPMALGSAFGGFFSAKLGRKRTHTLACLPTFLSWILIYLATDTKMILTGRFISGFVTGMLASVTGVYIGETSDPANRGFLLAGISFSVSLGLFLSHLLGTFLSWQNTALICSILPFLSQISMLFTPESPSWLADKGKIKEAERSFYWCRGNNEEAKKEIQIMLQRQNKQSQEENVKLDNFLEPEFWKPLGIISVYIVANQWAGINAITFYSVNIMRDTIGDEVNEYLATLIIDIMRLFMSTIACVLLKTLKRRSLALISGFGTIIPLFTLSLYTYLVKTHPGLSSGYIPLLCLICYIIFISIGFVPLPWAMMGELFPLRHRSIGSGISSVLAFLAFFSVVKCVPDMFQNYGPHGTFFTFGIVAFVGTSFVYLFLPETKGRPLHEIEDSFKK
;
A
#
# COMPACT_ATOMS: atom_id res chain seq x y z
N MET A 1 -5.33 14.27 8.62
CA MET A 1 -6.80 14.20 8.48
C MET A 1 -7.26 13.21 7.40
N ALA A 2 -6.58 13.09 6.25
CA ALA A 2 -6.97 12.10 5.22
C ALA A 2 -6.77 10.63 5.63
N ALA A 3 -5.76 10.32 6.45
CA ALA A 3 -5.39 8.95 6.80
C ALA A 3 -6.45 8.19 7.64
N LEU A 4 -7.14 8.87 8.58
CA LEU A 4 -8.18 8.22 9.38
C LEU A 4 -9.40 7.81 8.54
N PRO A 5 -9.94 8.66 7.64
CA PRO A 5 -11.01 8.24 6.75
C PRO A 5 -10.64 7.08 5.82
N MET A 6 -9.35 6.89 5.48
CA MET A 6 -8.89 5.73 4.69
C MET A 6 -9.22 4.40 5.36
N ALA A 7 -9.08 4.30 6.69
CA ALA A 7 -9.44 3.08 7.42
C ALA A 7 -10.93 2.76 7.29
N LEU A 8 -11.78 3.78 7.46
CA LEU A 8 -13.23 3.63 7.26
C LEU A 8 -13.55 3.27 5.80
N GLY A 9 -12.97 3.99 4.86
CA GLY A 9 -13.14 3.75 3.43
C GLY A 9 -12.76 2.32 3.02
N SER A 10 -11.67 1.79 3.57
CA SER A 10 -11.22 0.42 3.29
C SER A 10 -12.24 -0.64 3.75
N ALA A 11 -12.83 -0.46 4.93
CA ALA A 11 -13.90 -1.34 5.41
C ALA A 11 -15.14 -1.29 4.50
N PHE A 12 -15.59 -0.09 4.14
CA PHE A 12 -16.72 0.08 3.23
C PHE A 12 -16.44 -0.41 1.80
N GLY A 13 -15.20 -0.24 1.32
CA GLY A 13 -14.78 -0.69 -0.01
C GLY A 13 -14.96 -2.18 -0.22
N GLY A 14 -14.58 -3.00 0.76
CA GLY A 14 -14.83 -4.45 0.75
C GLY A 14 -16.33 -4.78 0.65
N PHE A 15 -17.15 -4.14 1.47
CA PHE A 15 -18.59 -4.34 1.47
C PHE A 15 -19.25 -3.94 0.13
N PHE A 16 -18.97 -2.73 -0.37
CA PHE A 16 -19.53 -2.27 -1.65
C PHE A 16 -19.04 -3.11 -2.82
N SER A 17 -17.77 -3.50 -2.84
CA SER A 17 -17.20 -4.36 -3.86
C SER A 17 -17.86 -5.73 -3.94
N ALA A 18 -18.20 -6.33 -2.80
CA ALA A 18 -18.93 -7.60 -2.76
C ALA A 18 -20.38 -7.45 -3.24
N LYS A 19 -21.04 -6.33 -2.92
CA LYS A 19 -22.47 -6.11 -3.22
C LYS A 19 -22.69 -5.60 -4.65
N LEU A 20 -21.94 -4.58 -5.08
CA LEU A 20 -22.16 -3.85 -6.33
C LEU A 20 -21.26 -4.33 -7.49
N GLY A 21 -20.16 -5.02 -7.17
CA GLY A 21 -19.11 -5.39 -8.12
C GLY A 21 -17.91 -4.46 -8.04
N ARG A 22 -16.80 -4.91 -8.63
CA ARG A 22 -15.51 -4.22 -8.54
C ARG A 22 -15.49 -2.97 -9.41
N LYS A 23 -15.92 -3.10 -10.68
CA LYS A 23 -16.02 -1.99 -11.63
C LYS A 23 -16.96 -0.89 -11.12
N ARG A 24 -18.18 -1.27 -10.73
CA ARG A 24 -19.17 -0.29 -10.27
C ARG A 24 -18.71 0.44 -9.03
N THR A 25 -18.10 -0.25 -8.07
CA THR A 25 -17.57 0.38 -6.85
C THR A 25 -16.47 1.36 -7.19
N HIS A 26 -15.56 1.01 -8.10
CA HIS A 26 -14.51 1.92 -8.56
C HIS A 26 -15.10 3.15 -9.27
N THR A 27 -16.04 2.95 -10.19
CA THR A 27 -16.72 4.03 -10.92
C THR A 27 -17.43 5.00 -9.96
N LEU A 28 -18.16 4.49 -8.97
CA LEU A 28 -18.83 5.30 -7.95
C LEU A 28 -17.84 6.05 -7.06
N ALA A 29 -16.64 5.56 -6.88
CA ALA A 29 -15.58 6.18 -6.10
C ALA A 29 -14.87 7.34 -6.86
N CYS A 30 -14.75 7.26 -8.18
CA CYS A 30 -14.03 8.27 -8.96
C CYS A 30 -14.68 9.65 -8.89
N LEU A 31 -16.01 9.74 -8.93
CA LEU A 31 -16.72 11.03 -8.89
C LEU A 31 -16.51 11.78 -7.56
N PRO A 32 -16.70 11.20 -6.38
CA PRO A 32 -16.37 11.88 -5.13
C PRO A 32 -14.90 12.27 -5.02
N THR A 33 -13.98 11.45 -5.56
CA THR A 33 -12.56 11.81 -5.59
C THR A 33 -12.31 13.04 -6.44
N PHE A 34 -12.88 13.10 -7.64
CA PHE A 34 -12.80 14.28 -8.50
C PHE A 34 -13.35 15.52 -7.79
N LEU A 35 -14.56 15.42 -7.23
CA LEU A 35 -15.20 16.53 -6.51
C LEU A 35 -14.39 16.98 -5.29
N SER A 36 -13.73 16.07 -4.59
CA SER A 36 -12.87 16.39 -3.45
C SER A 36 -11.67 17.25 -3.84
N TRP A 37 -11.05 16.96 -4.98
CA TRP A 37 -9.94 17.77 -5.50
C TRP A 37 -10.41 19.14 -5.98
N ILE A 38 -11.59 19.23 -6.63
CA ILE A 38 -12.20 20.51 -7.01
C ILE A 38 -12.56 21.34 -5.76
N LEU A 39 -13.07 20.70 -4.70
CA LEU A 39 -13.34 21.36 -3.43
C LEU A 39 -12.06 21.92 -2.79
N ILE A 40 -10.95 21.19 -2.88
CA ILE A 40 -9.65 21.68 -2.41
C ILE A 40 -9.17 22.85 -3.29
N TYR A 41 -9.30 22.77 -4.61
CA TYR A 41 -8.95 23.87 -5.52
C TYR A 41 -9.70 25.17 -5.21
N LEU A 42 -11.01 25.07 -4.97
CA LEU A 42 -11.89 26.21 -4.67
C LEU A 42 -11.86 26.64 -3.19
N ALA A 43 -11.04 26.02 -2.35
CA ALA A 43 -11.09 26.24 -0.93
C ALA A 43 -10.63 27.66 -0.55
N THR A 44 -11.50 28.35 0.18
CA THR A 44 -11.26 29.68 0.75
C THR A 44 -10.94 29.63 2.23
N ASP A 45 -11.31 28.53 2.90
CA ASP A 45 -11.09 28.33 4.32
C ASP A 45 -10.52 26.91 4.63
N THR A 46 -9.98 26.75 5.82
CA THR A 46 -9.41 25.47 6.30
C THR A 46 -10.47 24.37 6.34
N LYS A 47 -11.74 24.68 6.61
CA LYS A 47 -12.81 23.68 6.71
C LYS A 47 -13.07 23.02 5.36
N MET A 48 -13.05 23.79 4.28
CA MET A 48 -13.19 23.25 2.92
C MET A 48 -12.04 22.30 2.57
N ILE A 49 -10.81 22.69 2.89
CA ILE A 49 -9.63 21.82 2.68
C ILE A 49 -9.77 20.52 3.47
N LEU A 50 -10.15 20.60 4.75
CA LEU A 50 -10.32 19.43 5.60
C LEU A 50 -11.44 18.52 5.10
N THR A 51 -12.56 19.09 4.63
CA THR A 51 -13.67 18.32 4.03
C THR A 51 -13.23 17.61 2.75
N GLY A 52 -12.53 18.31 1.84
CA GLY A 52 -11.96 17.70 0.65
C GLY A 52 -10.98 16.57 0.98
N ARG A 53 -10.10 16.78 1.95
CA ARG A 53 -9.16 15.75 2.43
C ARG A 53 -9.86 14.56 3.10
N PHE A 54 -10.95 14.79 3.82
CA PHE A 54 -11.76 13.72 4.40
C PHE A 54 -12.39 12.85 3.30
N ILE A 55 -13.05 13.46 2.33
CA ILE A 55 -13.68 12.74 1.21
C ILE A 55 -12.63 11.99 0.39
N SER A 56 -11.53 12.64 0.00
CA SER A 56 -10.46 12.00 -0.76
C SER A 56 -9.83 10.84 0.00
N GLY A 57 -9.61 10.98 1.32
CA GLY A 57 -9.08 9.91 2.17
C GLY A 57 -10.04 8.71 2.22
N PHE A 58 -11.32 8.93 2.50
CA PHE A 58 -12.33 7.87 2.54
C PHE A 58 -12.37 7.08 1.22
N VAL A 59 -12.44 7.78 0.10
CA VAL A 59 -12.50 7.13 -1.21
C VAL A 59 -11.19 6.43 -1.58
N THR A 60 -10.05 7.00 -1.23
CA THR A 60 -8.75 6.34 -1.45
C THR A 60 -8.67 5.02 -0.68
N GLY A 61 -9.11 4.99 0.58
CA GLY A 61 -9.20 3.75 1.36
C GLY A 61 -10.13 2.73 0.70
N MET A 62 -11.28 3.17 0.19
CA MET A 62 -12.24 2.32 -0.52
C MET A 62 -11.61 1.72 -1.79
N LEU A 63 -10.93 2.53 -2.60
CA LEU A 63 -10.25 2.08 -3.81
C LEU A 63 -9.09 1.13 -3.52
N ALA A 64 -8.34 1.33 -2.45
CA ALA A 64 -7.21 0.47 -2.08
C ALA A 64 -7.64 -0.98 -1.88
N SER A 65 -8.81 -1.23 -1.27
CA SER A 65 -9.33 -2.58 -1.06
C SER A 65 -9.92 -3.19 -2.34
N VAL A 66 -10.44 -2.38 -3.27
CA VAL A 66 -11.10 -2.85 -4.50
C VAL A 66 -10.11 -3.13 -5.62
N THR A 67 -9.12 -2.24 -5.81
CA THR A 67 -8.20 -2.29 -6.94
C THR A 67 -7.37 -3.57 -6.97
N GLY A 68 -6.81 -3.97 -5.83
CA GLY A 68 -6.02 -5.20 -5.73
C GLY A 68 -6.84 -6.45 -6.06
N VAL A 69 -8.09 -6.51 -5.60
CA VAL A 69 -9.01 -7.61 -5.89
C VAL A 69 -9.36 -7.63 -7.38
N TYR A 70 -9.71 -6.49 -7.96
CA TYR A 70 -10.05 -6.39 -9.38
C TYR A 70 -8.89 -6.84 -10.27
N ILE A 71 -7.66 -6.35 -10.01
CA ILE A 71 -6.46 -6.78 -10.74
C ILE A 71 -6.26 -8.29 -10.57
N GLY A 72 -6.40 -8.82 -9.35
CA GLY A 72 -6.22 -10.24 -9.06
C GLY A 72 -7.21 -11.15 -9.81
N GLU A 73 -8.45 -10.69 -10.02
CA GLU A 73 -9.52 -11.43 -10.68
C GLU A 73 -9.49 -11.31 -12.23
N THR A 74 -8.98 -10.21 -12.76
CA THR A 74 -8.94 -9.94 -14.19
C THR A 74 -7.62 -10.31 -14.86
N SER A 75 -6.50 -10.28 -14.09
CA SER A 75 -5.18 -10.53 -14.66
C SER A 75 -4.85 -12.01 -14.83
N ASP A 76 -4.04 -12.31 -15.84
CA ASP A 76 -3.46 -13.61 -16.11
C ASP A 76 -2.56 -14.07 -14.93
N PRO A 77 -2.61 -15.36 -14.50
CA PRO A 77 -1.75 -15.89 -13.44
C PRO A 77 -0.27 -15.59 -13.61
N ALA A 78 0.25 -15.63 -14.84
CA ALA A 78 1.64 -15.33 -15.15
C ALA A 78 2.01 -13.86 -14.87
N ASN A 79 1.11 -12.92 -15.16
CA ASN A 79 1.34 -11.47 -15.06
C ASN A 79 0.73 -10.83 -13.81
N ARG A 80 -0.08 -11.57 -13.04
CA ARG A 80 -0.79 -11.06 -11.85
C ARG A 80 0.15 -10.39 -10.84
N GLY A 81 1.27 -11.02 -10.53
CA GLY A 81 2.25 -10.47 -9.59
C GLY A 81 2.84 -9.14 -10.05
N PHE A 82 3.15 -9.02 -11.34
CA PHE A 82 3.65 -7.78 -11.94
C PHE A 82 2.59 -6.67 -11.90
N LEU A 83 1.35 -6.97 -12.26
CA LEU A 83 0.26 -5.98 -12.27
C LEU A 83 -0.11 -5.52 -10.85
N LEU A 84 -0.10 -6.42 -9.86
CA LEU A 84 -0.30 -6.05 -8.46
C LEU A 84 0.84 -5.17 -7.93
N ALA A 85 2.07 -5.45 -8.33
CA ALA A 85 3.22 -4.61 -7.98
C ALA A 85 3.13 -3.21 -8.64
N GLY A 86 2.46 -3.10 -9.79
CA GLY A 86 2.14 -1.83 -10.45
C GLY A 86 1.35 -0.85 -9.58
N ILE A 87 0.63 -1.34 -8.56
CA ILE A 87 -0.04 -0.47 -7.56
C ILE A 87 1.02 0.35 -6.78
N SER A 88 2.07 -0.30 -6.29
CA SER A 88 3.15 0.39 -5.55
C SER A 88 3.91 1.38 -6.44
N PHE A 89 4.14 1.02 -7.71
CA PHE A 89 4.70 1.93 -8.70
C PHE A 89 3.81 3.16 -8.90
N SER A 90 2.50 2.97 -9.09
CA SER A 90 1.54 4.07 -9.29
C SER A 90 1.47 5.00 -8.07
N VAL A 91 1.55 4.46 -6.85
CA VAL A 91 1.64 5.27 -5.62
C VAL A 91 2.92 6.11 -5.62
N SER A 92 4.07 5.52 -5.94
CA SER A 92 5.35 6.25 -6.00
C SER A 92 5.35 7.32 -7.08
N LEU A 93 4.78 7.04 -8.26
CA LEU A 93 4.62 8.00 -9.34
C LEU A 93 3.71 9.16 -8.93
N GLY A 94 2.58 8.86 -8.27
CA GLY A 94 1.66 9.89 -7.77
C GLY A 94 2.29 10.81 -6.73
N LEU A 95 3.11 10.26 -5.82
CA LEU A 95 3.87 11.05 -4.84
C LEU A 95 4.89 11.97 -5.53
N PHE A 96 5.70 11.41 -6.43
CA PHE A 96 6.67 12.20 -7.20
C PHE A 96 6.01 13.34 -7.97
N LEU A 97 4.95 13.05 -8.72
CA LEU A 97 4.21 14.08 -9.48
C LEU A 97 3.59 15.14 -8.56
N SER A 98 3.03 14.74 -7.42
CA SER A 98 2.43 15.67 -6.46
C SER A 98 3.48 16.61 -5.85
N HIS A 99 4.65 16.11 -5.46
CA HIS A 99 5.73 16.93 -4.94
C HIS A 99 6.37 17.79 -6.03
N LEU A 100 6.55 17.26 -7.23
CA LEU A 100 7.05 18.01 -8.38
C LEU A 100 6.15 19.19 -8.71
N LEU A 101 4.84 18.97 -8.83
CA LEU A 101 3.87 20.04 -9.06
C LEU A 101 3.84 21.05 -7.90
N GLY A 102 3.86 20.57 -6.65
CA GLY A 102 3.87 21.41 -5.46
C GLY A 102 5.13 22.25 -5.28
N THR A 103 6.25 21.86 -5.91
CA THR A 103 7.50 22.64 -5.92
C THR A 103 7.40 23.87 -6.83
N PHE A 104 6.69 23.76 -7.95
CA PHE A 104 6.63 24.82 -8.97
C PHE A 104 5.30 25.55 -9.04
N LEU A 105 4.22 24.98 -8.49
CA LEU A 105 2.88 25.53 -8.60
C LEU A 105 2.29 25.81 -7.21
N SER A 106 1.30 26.69 -7.18
CA SER A 106 0.48 26.88 -5.98
C SER A 106 -0.28 25.59 -5.63
N TRP A 107 -0.61 25.42 -4.36
CA TRP A 107 -1.37 24.26 -3.89
C TRP A 107 -2.75 24.12 -4.56
N GLN A 108 -3.38 25.26 -4.94
CA GLN A 108 -4.62 25.26 -5.69
C GLN A 108 -4.43 24.66 -7.08
N ASN A 109 -3.46 25.16 -7.85
CA ASN A 109 -3.17 24.66 -9.20
C ASN A 109 -2.75 23.19 -9.17
N THR A 110 -1.97 22.80 -8.18
CA THR A 110 -1.64 21.38 -7.94
C THR A 110 -2.90 20.54 -7.73
N ALA A 111 -3.86 21.01 -6.91
CA ALA A 111 -5.12 20.32 -6.68
C ALA A 111 -5.96 20.18 -7.97
N LEU A 112 -6.00 21.24 -8.80
CA LEU A 112 -6.70 21.22 -10.07
C LEU A 112 -6.10 20.17 -11.03
N ILE A 113 -4.78 20.13 -11.17
CA ILE A 113 -4.10 19.14 -12.02
C ILE A 113 -4.33 17.73 -11.47
N CYS A 114 -4.23 17.52 -10.16
CA CYS A 114 -4.50 16.24 -9.53
C CYS A 114 -5.94 15.74 -9.74
N SER A 115 -6.92 16.65 -9.95
CA SER A 115 -8.30 16.26 -10.24
C SER A 115 -8.47 15.57 -11.60
N ILE A 116 -7.55 15.78 -12.54
CA ILE A 116 -7.58 15.16 -13.87
C ILE A 116 -7.45 13.63 -13.76
N LEU A 117 -6.64 13.12 -12.84
CA LEU A 117 -6.38 11.68 -12.70
C LEU A 117 -7.64 10.86 -12.35
N PRO A 118 -8.45 11.22 -11.33
CA PRO A 118 -9.72 10.56 -11.07
C PRO A 118 -10.69 10.64 -12.26
N PHE A 119 -10.72 11.77 -12.97
CA PHE A 119 -11.54 11.94 -14.16
C PHE A 119 -11.13 10.99 -15.30
N LEU A 120 -9.83 10.90 -15.59
CA LEU A 120 -9.30 9.91 -16.57
C LEU A 120 -9.56 8.48 -16.12
N SER A 121 -9.42 8.17 -14.83
CA SER A 121 -9.75 6.86 -14.28
C SER A 121 -11.23 6.53 -14.48
N GLN A 122 -12.13 7.48 -14.27
CA GLN A 122 -13.56 7.33 -14.54
C GLN A 122 -13.82 6.95 -16.02
N ILE A 123 -13.21 7.66 -16.95
CA ILE A 123 -13.34 7.37 -18.40
C ILE A 123 -12.80 5.98 -18.70
N SER A 124 -11.62 5.64 -18.21
CA SER A 124 -11.00 4.33 -18.45
C SER A 124 -11.88 3.18 -17.97
N MET A 125 -12.52 3.34 -16.80
CA MET A 125 -13.41 2.31 -16.23
C MET A 125 -14.69 2.09 -17.05
N LEU A 126 -15.12 3.02 -17.89
CA LEU A 126 -16.26 2.79 -18.78
C LEU A 126 -15.96 1.67 -19.79
N PHE A 127 -14.72 1.58 -20.26
CA PHE A 127 -14.28 0.61 -21.28
C PHE A 127 -13.86 -0.75 -20.71
N THR A 128 -13.66 -0.88 -19.39
CA THR A 128 -13.28 -2.16 -18.77
C THR A 128 -14.51 -3.00 -18.44
N PRO A 129 -14.42 -4.35 -18.44
CA PRO A 129 -15.51 -5.22 -18.01
C PRO A 129 -15.62 -5.27 -16.49
N GLU A 130 -16.70 -5.83 -15.96
CA GLU A 130 -16.81 -6.21 -14.55
C GLU A 130 -15.99 -7.49 -14.29
N SER A 131 -15.64 -7.76 -13.02
CA SER A 131 -14.91 -8.97 -12.65
C SER A 131 -15.64 -10.25 -13.07
N PRO A 132 -14.97 -11.16 -13.81
CA PRO A 132 -15.57 -12.43 -14.20
C PRO A 132 -15.93 -13.31 -13.00
N SER A 133 -15.08 -13.33 -11.95
CA SER A 133 -15.34 -14.08 -10.73
C SER A 133 -16.58 -13.58 -10.01
N TRP A 134 -16.72 -12.26 -9.85
CA TRP A 134 -17.88 -11.66 -9.21
C TRP A 134 -19.17 -11.90 -10.00
N LEU A 135 -19.12 -11.82 -11.35
CA LEU A 135 -20.28 -12.11 -12.19
C LEU A 135 -20.74 -13.55 -12.06
N ALA A 136 -19.80 -14.49 -11.97
CA ALA A 136 -20.10 -15.90 -11.75
C ALA A 136 -20.72 -16.14 -10.35
N ASP A 137 -20.19 -15.50 -9.30
CA ASP A 137 -20.78 -15.54 -7.93
C ASP A 137 -22.21 -15.02 -7.88
N LYS A 138 -22.57 -14.09 -8.77
CA LYS A 138 -23.96 -13.58 -8.90
C LYS A 138 -24.83 -14.41 -9.84
N GLY A 139 -24.36 -15.57 -10.31
CA GLY A 139 -25.08 -16.44 -11.22
C GLY A 139 -25.18 -15.94 -12.66
N LYS A 140 -24.43 -14.87 -13.01
CA LYS A 140 -24.44 -14.24 -14.34
C LYS A 140 -23.40 -14.88 -15.27
N ILE A 141 -23.54 -16.19 -15.50
CA ILE A 141 -22.52 -17.01 -16.18
C ILE A 141 -22.15 -16.46 -17.55
N LYS A 142 -23.14 -16.09 -18.40
CA LYS A 142 -22.87 -15.56 -19.74
C LYS A 142 -22.09 -14.24 -19.73
N GLU A 143 -22.39 -13.35 -18.78
CA GLU A 143 -21.64 -12.09 -18.58
C GLU A 143 -20.23 -12.38 -18.08
N ALA A 144 -20.08 -13.37 -17.18
CA ALA A 144 -18.78 -13.81 -16.66
C ALA A 144 -17.87 -14.35 -17.77
N GLU A 145 -18.41 -15.21 -18.66
CA GLU A 145 -17.67 -15.72 -19.83
C GLU A 145 -17.23 -14.60 -20.76
N ARG A 146 -18.13 -13.68 -21.10
CA ARG A 146 -17.81 -12.53 -21.95
C ARG A 146 -16.71 -11.65 -21.33
N SER A 147 -16.80 -11.37 -20.04
CA SER A 147 -15.81 -10.60 -19.29
C SER A 147 -14.46 -11.31 -19.26
N PHE A 148 -14.47 -12.62 -19.03
CA PHE A 148 -13.27 -13.45 -18.98
C PHE A 148 -12.53 -13.45 -20.32
N TYR A 149 -13.25 -13.70 -21.43
CA TYR A 149 -12.66 -13.67 -22.75
C TYR A 149 -12.18 -12.29 -23.18
N TRP A 150 -12.80 -11.23 -22.71
CA TRP A 150 -12.29 -9.88 -22.92
C TRP A 150 -10.91 -9.67 -22.26
N CYS A 151 -10.72 -10.23 -21.06
CA CYS A 151 -9.47 -10.09 -20.31
C CYS A 151 -8.35 -11.03 -20.80
N ARG A 152 -8.71 -12.27 -21.25
CA ARG A 152 -7.76 -13.38 -21.52
C ARG A 152 -7.62 -13.73 -22.98
N GLY A 153 -8.49 -13.18 -23.84
CA GLY A 153 -8.63 -13.66 -25.20
C GLY A 153 -9.41 -14.98 -25.29
N ASN A 154 -9.66 -15.44 -26.53
CA ASN A 154 -10.43 -16.64 -26.81
C ASN A 154 -9.51 -17.74 -27.37
N ASN A 155 -8.69 -18.33 -26.51
CA ASN A 155 -7.83 -19.46 -26.83
C ASN A 155 -8.26 -20.73 -26.07
N GLU A 156 -7.71 -21.89 -26.40
CA GLU A 156 -8.08 -23.15 -25.78
C GLU A 156 -7.68 -23.21 -24.27
N GLU A 157 -6.63 -22.51 -23.88
CA GLU A 157 -6.22 -22.40 -22.48
C GLU A 157 -7.25 -21.59 -21.66
N ALA A 158 -7.71 -20.46 -22.21
CA ALA A 158 -8.74 -19.63 -21.59
C ALA A 158 -10.07 -20.38 -21.42
N LYS A 159 -10.45 -21.22 -22.40
CA LYS A 159 -11.66 -22.06 -22.31
C LYS A 159 -11.57 -23.08 -21.18
N LYS A 160 -10.41 -23.72 -20.98
CA LYS A 160 -10.18 -24.63 -19.86
C LYS A 160 -10.18 -23.89 -18.54
N GLU A 161 -9.53 -22.74 -18.46
CA GLU A 161 -9.42 -21.94 -17.24
C GLU A 161 -10.79 -21.44 -16.75
N ILE A 162 -11.65 -20.96 -17.65
CA ILE A 162 -13.00 -20.51 -17.26
C ILE A 162 -13.87 -21.67 -16.78
N GLN A 163 -13.79 -22.85 -17.40
CA GLN A 163 -14.52 -24.03 -16.94
C GLN A 163 -14.11 -24.43 -15.52
N ILE A 164 -12.81 -24.42 -15.24
CA ILE A 164 -12.28 -24.69 -13.87
C ILE A 164 -12.77 -23.63 -12.89
N MET A 165 -12.76 -22.36 -13.28
CA MET A 165 -13.25 -21.26 -12.46
C MET A 165 -14.74 -21.45 -12.09
N LEU A 166 -15.58 -21.71 -13.07
CA LEU A 166 -17.02 -21.92 -12.86
C LEU A 166 -17.33 -23.17 -12.01
N GLN A 167 -16.60 -24.26 -12.23
CA GLN A 167 -16.75 -25.48 -11.42
C GLN A 167 -16.38 -25.24 -9.95
N ARG A 168 -15.30 -24.49 -9.68
CA ARG A 168 -14.88 -24.13 -8.32
C ARG A 168 -15.93 -23.27 -7.63
N GLN A 169 -16.50 -22.29 -8.32
CA GLN A 169 -17.53 -21.42 -7.74
C GLN A 169 -18.83 -22.18 -7.45
N ASN A 170 -19.26 -23.08 -8.33
CA ASN A 170 -20.42 -23.93 -8.06
C ASN A 170 -20.22 -24.82 -6.82
N LYS A 171 -19.00 -25.34 -6.58
CA LYS A 171 -18.68 -26.08 -5.36
C LYS A 171 -18.70 -25.17 -4.12
N GLN A 172 -18.09 -23.99 -4.21
CA GLN A 172 -18.09 -23.04 -3.09
C GLN A 172 -19.49 -22.57 -2.70
N SER A 173 -20.37 -22.30 -3.67
CA SER A 173 -21.76 -21.91 -3.40
C SER A 173 -22.58 -23.02 -2.71
N GLN A 174 -22.18 -24.28 -2.88
CA GLN A 174 -22.80 -25.41 -2.19
C GLN A 174 -22.24 -25.62 -0.76
N GLU A 175 -21.01 -25.18 -0.50
CA GLU A 175 -20.35 -25.27 0.82
C GLU A 175 -20.56 -24.03 1.71
N GLU A 176 -21.18 -22.96 1.20
CA GLU A 176 -21.42 -21.68 1.91
C GLU A 176 -22.46 -21.77 3.03
N ASN A 177 -22.14 -22.55 4.05
CA ASN A 177 -22.53 -22.23 5.42
C ASN A 177 -21.25 -21.78 6.15
N VAL A 178 -20.78 -20.55 5.87
CA VAL A 178 -19.72 -19.93 6.67
C VAL A 178 -20.28 -19.70 8.09
N LYS A 179 -20.13 -20.70 8.96
CA LYS A 179 -20.43 -20.54 10.38
C LYS A 179 -19.43 -19.57 10.98
N LEU A 180 -19.87 -18.67 11.85
CA LEU A 180 -19.01 -17.75 12.60
C LEU A 180 -17.88 -18.49 13.36
N ASP A 181 -18.10 -19.75 13.72
CA ASP A 181 -17.13 -20.59 14.42
C ASP A 181 -15.78 -20.77 13.65
N ASN A 182 -15.82 -20.68 12.33
CA ASN A 182 -14.62 -20.83 11.49
C ASN A 182 -13.62 -19.65 11.61
N PHE A 183 -14.03 -18.51 12.19
CA PHE A 183 -13.12 -17.39 12.46
C PHE A 183 -12.26 -17.57 13.71
N LEU A 184 -12.52 -18.58 14.53
CA LEU A 184 -11.72 -18.91 15.71
C LEU A 184 -10.58 -19.90 15.40
N GLU A 185 -10.49 -20.39 14.17
CA GLU A 185 -9.47 -21.35 13.75
C GLU A 185 -8.05 -20.72 13.72
N PRO A 186 -7.02 -21.47 14.15
CA PRO A 186 -5.63 -20.99 14.11
C PRO A 186 -5.15 -20.59 12.72
N GLU A 187 -5.72 -21.19 11.67
CA GLU A 187 -5.45 -20.91 10.26
C GLU A 187 -5.83 -19.47 9.86
N PHE A 188 -6.74 -18.82 10.59
CA PHE A 188 -7.10 -17.43 10.38
C PHE A 188 -6.26 -16.48 11.25
N TRP A 189 -6.13 -16.78 12.55
CA TRP A 189 -5.50 -15.86 13.50
C TRP A 189 -3.99 -15.80 13.40
N LYS A 190 -3.29 -16.92 13.08
CA LYS A 190 -1.84 -16.90 12.92
C LYS A 190 -1.39 -16.03 11.74
N PRO A 191 -1.93 -16.19 10.50
CA PRO A 191 -1.63 -15.28 9.40
C PRO A 191 -2.02 -13.82 9.71
N LEU A 192 -3.18 -13.60 10.33
CA LEU A 192 -3.63 -12.25 10.69
C LEU A 192 -2.65 -11.60 11.67
N GLY A 193 -2.20 -12.30 12.69
CA GLY A 193 -1.19 -11.81 13.64
C GLY A 193 0.14 -11.46 12.96
N ILE A 194 0.65 -12.36 12.11
CA ILE A 194 1.91 -12.15 11.39
C ILE A 194 1.82 -10.91 10.48
N ILE A 195 0.77 -10.81 9.67
CA ILE A 195 0.57 -9.69 8.77
C ILE A 195 0.35 -8.39 9.54
N SER A 196 -0.44 -8.42 10.63
CA SER A 196 -0.74 -7.25 11.44
C SER A 196 0.52 -6.65 12.07
N VAL A 197 1.38 -7.47 12.67
CA VAL A 197 2.65 -7.01 13.25
C VAL A 197 3.57 -6.47 12.16
N TYR A 198 3.65 -7.14 11.02
CA TYR A 198 4.48 -6.70 9.91
C TYR A 198 4.00 -5.35 9.34
N ILE A 199 2.68 -5.17 9.16
CA ILE A 199 2.08 -3.90 8.73
C ILE A 199 2.37 -2.77 9.72
N VAL A 200 2.16 -3.00 11.01
CA VAL A 200 2.43 -1.99 12.04
C VAL A 200 3.91 -1.61 12.03
N ALA A 201 4.81 -2.59 11.98
CA ALA A 201 6.24 -2.34 11.88
C ALA A 201 6.61 -1.57 10.61
N ASN A 202 6.00 -1.91 9.46
CA ASN A 202 6.19 -1.18 8.20
C ASN A 202 5.77 0.30 8.32
N GLN A 203 4.60 0.57 8.89
CA GLN A 203 4.10 1.94 9.03
C GLN A 203 4.97 2.76 10.01
N TRP A 204 5.33 2.18 11.15
CA TRP A 204 6.15 2.80 12.17
C TRP A 204 7.67 2.77 11.89
N ALA A 205 8.12 2.15 10.80
CA ALA A 205 9.49 2.32 10.29
C ALA A 205 9.73 3.69 9.63
N GLY A 206 8.72 4.57 9.55
CA GLY A 206 8.85 5.98 9.23
C GLY A 206 8.62 6.35 7.76
N ILE A 207 8.28 5.40 6.87
CA ILE A 207 8.13 5.69 5.43
C ILE A 207 7.08 6.77 5.15
N ASN A 208 5.94 6.70 5.82
CA ASN A 208 4.87 7.68 5.64
C ASN A 208 5.18 9.02 6.33
N ALA A 209 5.89 8.99 7.47
CA ALA A 209 6.37 10.19 8.13
C ALA A 209 7.30 10.99 7.23
N ILE A 210 8.30 10.33 6.64
CA ILE A 210 9.25 10.94 5.71
C ILE A 210 8.50 11.48 4.48
N THR A 211 7.49 10.77 3.97
CA THR A 211 6.69 11.22 2.83
C THR A 211 5.87 12.48 3.14
N PHE A 212 5.17 12.51 4.28
CA PHE A 212 4.25 13.61 4.60
C PHE A 212 4.96 14.87 5.12
N TYR A 213 6.10 14.68 5.75
CA TYR A 213 6.88 15.76 6.34
C TYR A 213 8.24 15.93 5.66
N SER A 214 8.39 15.44 4.42
CA SER A 214 9.66 15.40 3.68
C SER A 214 10.37 16.74 3.69
N VAL A 215 9.72 17.82 3.26
CA VAL A 215 10.30 19.17 3.20
C VAL A 215 10.74 19.64 4.59
N ASN A 216 9.92 19.46 5.63
CA ASN A 216 10.27 19.85 7.00
C ASN A 216 11.44 19.04 7.54
N ILE A 217 11.40 17.70 7.32
CA ILE A 217 12.48 16.80 7.73
C ILE A 217 13.79 17.17 7.02
N MET A 218 13.74 17.48 5.72
CA MET A 218 14.91 17.93 4.96
C MET A 218 15.47 19.22 5.55
N ARG A 219 14.61 20.21 5.78
CA ARG A 219 15.03 21.48 6.39
C ARG A 219 15.68 21.29 7.75
N ASP A 220 15.04 20.50 8.63
CA ASP A 220 15.49 20.31 10.02
C ASP A 220 16.74 19.41 10.12
N THR A 221 17.02 18.60 9.08
CA THR A 221 18.06 17.57 9.12
C THR A 221 19.25 17.90 8.22
N ILE A 222 19.01 18.50 7.04
CA ILE A 222 20.05 18.82 6.04
C ILE A 222 20.60 20.23 6.25
N GLY A 223 19.78 21.14 6.83
CA GLY A 223 20.15 22.55 6.99
C GLY A 223 20.11 23.29 5.63
N ASP A 224 20.83 24.41 5.54
CA ASP A 224 20.78 25.34 4.40
C ASP A 224 21.68 24.94 3.22
N GLU A 225 22.46 23.86 3.34
CA GLU A 225 23.42 23.45 2.29
C GLU A 225 22.74 22.88 1.04
N VAL A 226 21.57 22.26 1.18
CA VAL A 226 20.82 21.65 0.09
C VAL A 226 19.38 22.13 0.12
N ASN A 227 18.85 22.51 -1.04
CA ASN A 227 17.46 22.93 -1.16
C ASN A 227 16.51 21.75 -0.78
N GLU A 228 15.67 21.97 0.24
CA GLU A 228 14.78 20.95 0.80
C GLU A 228 13.77 20.37 -0.23
N TYR A 229 13.36 21.17 -1.20
CA TYR A 229 12.47 20.71 -2.27
C TYR A 229 13.21 19.79 -3.25
N LEU A 230 14.44 20.14 -3.64
CA LEU A 230 15.27 19.29 -4.50
C LEU A 230 15.62 17.97 -3.80
N ALA A 231 15.98 18.01 -2.50
CA ALA A 231 16.23 16.81 -1.72
C ALA A 231 15.02 15.89 -1.69
N THR A 232 13.81 16.44 -1.50
CA THR A 232 12.55 15.70 -1.54
C THR A 232 12.32 15.05 -2.90
N LEU A 233 12.53 15.78 -4.00
CA LEU A 233 12.38 15.24 -5.36
C LEU A 233 13.38 14.12 -5.66
N ILE A 234 14.64 14.23 -5.20
CA ILE A 234 15.63 13.16 -5.33
C ILE A 234 15.15 11.89 -4.64
N ILE A 235 14.63 12.00 -3.41
CA ILE A 235 14.09 10.87 -2.66
C ILE A 235 12.91 10.23 -3.38
N ASP A 236 12.00 11.02 -3.95
CA ASP A 236 10.84 10.50 -4.67
C ASP A 236 11.24 9.80 -5.99
N ILE A 237 12.22 10.34 -6.71
CA ILE A 237 12.80 9.69 -7.90
C ILE A 237 13.42 8.34 -7.50
N MET A 238 14.19 8.31 -6.42
CA MET A 238 14.77 7.05 -5.93
C MET A 238 13.69 6.06 -5.52
N ARG A 239 12.61 6.50 -4.86
CA ARG A 239 11.47 5.66 -4.52
C ARG A 239 10.80 5.10 -5.76
N LEU A 240 10.55 5.92 -6.78
CA LEU A 240 9.95 5.50 -8.04
C LEU A 240 10.80 4.45 -8.75
N PHE A 241 12.12 4.68 -8.83
CA PHE A 241 13.06 3.73 -9.42
C PHE A 241 13.10 2.42 -8.64
N MET A 242 13.19 2.48 -7.31
CA MET A 242 13.23 1.28 -6.46
C MET A 242 11.90 0.52 -6.43
N SER A 243 10.75 1.19 -6.56
CA SER A 243 9.45 0.50 -6.67
C SER A 243 9.36 -0.31 -7.96
N THR A 244 9.97 0.15 -9.06
CA THR A 244 10.08 -0.61 -10.32
C THR A 244 10.96 -1.86 -10.14
N ILE A 245 12.11 -1.69 -9.48
CA ILE A 245 13.00 -2.83 -9.17
C ILE A 245 12.29 -3.82 -8.24
N ALA A 246 11.53 -3.34 -7.25
CA ALA A 246 10.78 -4.19 -6.33
C ALA A 246 9.79 -5.11 -7.06
N CYS A 247 9.15 -4.65 -8.15
CA CYS A 247 8.27 -5.48 -8.97
C CYS A 247 9.02 -6.71 -9.54
N VAL A 248 10.26 -6.51 -9.99
CA VAL A 248 11.11 -7.58 -10.52
C VAL A 248 11.62 -8.48 -9.40
N LEU A 249 12.07 -7.90 -8.28
CA LEU A 249 12.57 -8.65 -7.13
C LEU A 249 11.49 -9.53 -6.48
N LEU A 250 10.26 -9.05 -6.39
CA LEU A 250 9.13 -9.84 -5.93
C LEU A 250 8.86 -11.06 -6.82
N LYS A 251 9.15 -11.00 -8.11
CA LYS A 251 9.04 -12.14 -9.02
C LYS A 251 10.19 -13.14 -8.84
N THR A 252 11.40 -12.66 -8.58
CA THR A 252 12.63 -13.47 -8.64
C THR A 252 13.12 -13.97 -7.31
N LEU A 253 12.97 -13.21 -6.22
CA LEU A 253 13.51 -13.56 -4.89
C LEU A 253 12.48 -14.23 -3.98
N LYS A 254 12.99 -14.95 -2.97
CA LYS A 254 12.19 -15.50 -1.86
C LYS A 254 11.65 -14.38 -1.00
N ARG A 255 10.39 -14.51 -0.54
CA ARG A 255 9.69 -13.46 0.25
C ARG A 255 10.42 -13.14 1.55
N ARG A 256 10.82 -14.19 2.28
CA ARG A 256 11.54 -14.05 3.54
C ARG A 256 12.92 -13.39 3.36
N SER A 257 13.69 -13.82 2.36
CA SER A 257 15.00 -13.22 2.08
C SER A 257 14.87 -11.73 1.71
N LEU A 258 13.89 -11.38 0.87
CA LEU A 258 13.64 -10.01 0.47
C LEU A 258 13.24 -9.13 1.67
N ALA A 259 12.38 -9.64 2.57
CA ALA A 259 11.99 -8.95 3.79
C ALA A 259 13.19 -8.68 4.72
N LEU A 260 14.11 -9.64 4.86
CA LEU A 260 15.29 -9.51 5.71
C LEU A 260 16.32 -8.53 5.12
N ILE A 261 16.63 -8.63 3.83
CA ILE A 261 17.54 -7.69 3.15
C ILE A 261 17.02 -6.26 3.27
N SER A 262 15.72 -6.08 2.99
CA SER A 262 15.06 -4.79 3.12
C SER A 262 15.05 -4.29 4.57
N GLY A 263 14.72 -5.15 5.53
CA GLY A 263 14.65 -4.79 6.95
C GLY A 263 16.01 -4.36 7.50
N PHE A 264 17.05 -5.19 7.35
CA PHE A 264 18.41 -4.84 7.82
C PHE A 264 18.96 -3.61 7.12
N GLY A 265 18.74 -3.50 5.78
CA GLY A 265 19.13 -2.31 5.03
C GLY A 265 18.40 -1.04 5.46
N THR A 266 17.19 -1.14 5.99
CA THR A 266 16.43 0.01 6.54
C THR A 266 16.93 0.42 7.93
N ILE A 267 17.33 -0.53 8.77
CA ILE A 267 17.78 -0.29 10.16
C ILE A 267 19.07 0.53 10.19
N ILE A 268 20.04 0.17 9.36
CA ILE A 268 21.38 0.80 9.37
C ILE A 268 21.30 2.31 9.09
N PRO A 269 20.66 2.79 8.00
CA PRO A 269 20.55 4.22 7.75
C PRO A 269 19.78 4.99 8.82
N LEU A 270 18.75 4.39 9.43
CA LEU A 270 17.97 5.04 10.48
C LEU A 270 18.81 5.26 11.74
N PHE A 271 19.57 4.27 12.19
CA PHE A 271 20.45 4.44 13.34
C PHE A 271 21.63 5.37 13.04
N THR A 272 22.19 5.30 11.82
CA THR A 272 23.23 6.23 11.37
C THR A 272 22.73 7.67 11.38
N LEU A 273 21.52 7.90 10.86
CA LEU A 273 20.88 9.21 10.82
C LEU A 273 20.58 9.73 12.24
N SER A 274 20.09 8.85 13.12
CA SER A 274 19.87 9.17 14.53
C SER A 274 21.14 9.58 15.23
N LEU A 275 22.23 8.80 15.07
CA LEU A 275 23.54 9.10 15.65
C LEU A 275 24.09 10.41 15.10
N TYR A 276 24.04 10.61 13.78
CA TYR A 276 24.49 11.83 13.14
C TYR A 276 23.78 13.08 13.67
N THR A 277 22.46 13.06 13.72
CA THR A 277 21.67 14.19 14.21
C THR A 277 21.89 14.47 15.71
N TYR A 278 22.23 13.45 16.50
CA TYR A 278 22.65 13.60 17.88
C TYR A 278 24.04 14.26 17.97
N LEU A 279 25.01 13.80 17.17
CA LEU A 279 26.37 14.36 17.14
C LEU A 279 26.38 15.82 16.69
N VAL A 280 25.62 16.17 15.66
CA VAL A 280 25.50 17.58 15.22
C VAL A 280 24.88 18.46 16.29
N LYS A 281 23.92 17.97 17.07
CA LYS A 281 23.35 18.70 18.21
C LYS A 281 24.40 19.00 19.29
N THR A 282 25.32 18.07 19.54
CA THR A 282 26.38 18.24 20.56
C THR A 282 27.62 18.95 20.03
N HIS A 283 27.90 18.81 18.74
CA HIS A 283 29.09 19.35 18.05
C HIS A 283 28.68 19.99 16.73
N PRO A 284 28.20 21.25 16.72
CA PRO A 284 27.70 21.92 15.52
C PRO A 284 28.69 22.00 14.35
N GLY A 285 30.00 21.94 14.64
CA GLY A 285 31.05 21.96 13.61
C GLY A 285 31.11 20.71 12.71
N LEU A 286 30.35 19.65 13.04
CA LEU A 286 30.22 18.44 12.21
C LEU A 286 29.06 18.51 11.22
N SER A 287 28.35 19.64 11.13
CA SER A 287 27.20 19.79 10.25
C SER A 287 27.59 19.63 8.79
N SER A 288 26.89 18.73 8.09
CA SER A 288 26.99 18.55 6.63
C SER A 288 25.64 18.06 6.12
N GLY A 289 25.06 18.76 5.17
CA GLY A 289 23.77 18.42 4.57
C GLY A 289 23.78 17.12 3.74
N TYR A 290 24.95 16.68 3.27
CA TYR A 290 25.07 15.50 2.40
C TYR A 290 24.94 14.18 3.16
N ILE A 291 25.37 14.11 4.42
CA ILE A 291 25.30 12.87 5.22
C ILE A 291 23.84 12.46 5.48
N PRO A 292 22.94 13.35 5.98
CA PRO A 292 21.52 13.01 6.14
C PRO A 292 20.86 12.63 4.82
N LEU A 293 21.15 13.35 3.73
CA LEU A 293 20.59 13.06 2.42
C LEU A 293 20.99 11.65 1.95
N LEU A 294 22.27 11.28 2.09
CA LEU A 294 22.74 9.95 1.73
C LEU A 294 22.08 8.86 2.59
N CYS A 295 21.95 9.07 3.90
CA CYS A 295 21.26 8.15 4.80
C CYS A 295 19.79 7.97 4.39
N LEU A 296 19.08 9.05 4.04
CA LEU A 296 17.69 8.99 3.59
C LEU A 296 17.54 8.31 2.24
N ILE A 297 18.47 8.52 1.31
CA ILE A 297 18.51 7.81 0.02
C ILE A 297 18.70 6.30 0.27
N CYS A 298 19.67 5.91 1.07
CA CYS A 298 19.91 4.51 1.43
C CYS A 298 18.68 3.89 2.11
N TYR A 299 18.07 4.61 3.05
CA TYR A 299 16.84 4.20 3.69
C TYR A 299 15.72 3.92 2.67
N ILE A 300 15.46 4.86 1.75
CA ILE A 300 14.42 4.71 0.72
C ILE A 300 14.71 3.54 -0.21
N ILE A 301 15.97 3.33 -0.60
CA ILE A 301 16.38 2.18 -1.40
C ILE A 301 15.95 0.88 -0.73
N PHE A 302 16.37 0.68 0.50
CA PHE A 302 16.12 -0.59 1.18
C PHE A 302 14.66 -0.79 1.59
N ILE A 303 13.99 0.21 2.13
CA ILE A 303 12.59 0.06 2.56
C ILE A 303 11.65 -0.19 1.39
N SER A 304 11.92 0.39 0.22
CA SER A 304 11.06 0.29 -0.97
C SER A 304 11.16 -1.05 -1.68
N ILE A 305 12.28 -1.79 -1.57
CA ILE A 305 12.44 -3.07 -2.27
C ILE A 305 11.67 -4.22 -1.64
N GLY A 306 11.40 -4.18 -0.34
CA GLY A 306 10.75 -5.30 0.35
C GLY A 306 9.82 -4.88 1.48
N PHE A 307 10.27 -4.08 2.42
CA PHE A 307 9.53 -3.80 3.64
C PHE A 307 8.16 -3.16 3.37
N VAL A 308 8.06 -2.29 2.34
CA VAL A 308 6.81 -1.63 1.92
C VAL A 308 5.91 -2.56 1.09
N PRO A 309 6.34 -3.19 0.00
CA PRO A 309 5.43 -3.93 -0.88
C PRO A 309 5.06 -5.33 -0.35
N LEU A 310 5.92 -5.96 0.47
CA LEU A 310 5.70 -7.33 0.91
C LEU A 310 4.45 -7.53 1.76
N PRO A 311 4.11 -6.69 2.78
CA PRO A 311 2.90 -6.92 3.57
C PRO A 311 1.64 -6.99 2.71
N TRP A 312 1.53 -6.13 1.70
CA TRP A 312 0.41 -6.10 0.76
C TRP A 312 0.35 -7.34 -0.14
N ALA A 313 1.50 -7.79 -0.64
CA ALA A 313 1.58 -9.02 -1.43
C ALA A 313 1.24 -10.25 -0.57
N MET A 314 1.70 -10.31 0.66
CA MET A 314 1.48 -11.44 1.57
C MET A 314 0.05 -11.55 2.09
N MET A 315 -0.74 -10.49 2.11
CA MET A 315 -2.19 -10.59 2.36
C MET A 315 -2.87 -11.54 1.36
N GLY A 316 -2.40 -11.59 0.11
CA GLY A 316 -2.91 -12.51 -0.90
C GLY A 316 -2.36 -13.94 -0.80
N GLU A 317 -1.22 -14.13 -0.14
CA GLU A 317 -0.50 -15.41 -0.09
C GLU A 317 -0.70 -16.19 1.22
N LEU A 318 -0.85 -15.49 2.36
CA LEU A 318 -0.92 -16.13 3.69
C LEU A 318 -2.33 -16.53 4.12
N PHE A 319 -3.35 -15.74 3.70
CA PHE A 319 -4.71 -16.09 4.10
C PHE A 319 -5.27 -17.24 3.29
N PRO A 320 -5.94 -18.23 3.95
CA PRO A 320 -6.72 -19.26 3.28
C PRO A 320 -7.72 -18.65 2.31
N LEU A 321 -7.99 -19.33 1.18
CA LEU A 321 -8.94 -18.83 0.18
C LEU A 321 -10.28 -18.44 0.77
N ARG A 322 -10.78 -19.24 1.71
CA ARG A 322 -12.06 -19.09 2.42
C ARG A 322 -12.15 -17.77 3.22
N HIS A 323 -11.04 -17.34 3.86
CA HIS A 323 -11.01 -16.21 4.77
C HIS A 323 -10.23 -15.00 4.22
N ARG A 324 -9.67 -15.11 3.01
CA ARG A 324 -8.78 -14.11 2.42
C ARG A 324 -9.40 -12.72 2.34
N SER A 325 -10.65 -12.63 1.90
CA SER A 325 -11.34 -11.33 1.75
C SER A 325 -11.46 -10.60 3.08
N ILE A 326 -11.86 -11.33 4.13
CA ILE A 326 -12.05 -10.76 5.47
C ILE A 326 -10.69 -10.46 6.12
N GLY A 327 -9.74 -11.40 6.06
CA GLY A 327 -8.40 -11.20 6.60
C GLY A 327 -7.67 -10.02 5.95
N SER A 328 -7.71 -9.91 4.63
CA SER A 328 -7.14 -8.76 3.91
C SER A 328 -7.86 -7.46 4.24
N GLY A 329 -9.19 -7.50 4.42
CA GLY A 329 -9.97 -6.33 4.82
C GLY A 329 -9.56 -5.82 6.21
N ILE A 330 -9.51 -6.70 7.21
CA ILE A 330 -9.07 -6.35 8.58
C ILE A 330 -7.63 -5.81 8.55
N SER A 331 -6.73 -6.48 7.85
CA SER A 331 -5.33 -6.06 7.72
C SER A 331 -5.19 -4.69 7.07
N SER A 332 -6.02 -4.37 6.06
CA SER A 332 -6.02 -3.06 5.39
C SER A 332 -6.53 -1.95 6.32
N VAL A 333 -7.58 -2.21 7.10
CA VAL A 333 -8.06 -1.26 8.12
C VAL A 333 -6.96 -0.98 9.14
N LEU A 334 -6.30 -2.02 9.65
CA LEU A 334 -5.19 -1.88 10.58
C LEU A 334 -4.02 -1.10 9.96
N ALA A 335 -3.70 -1.33 8.68
CA ALA A 335 -2.67 -0.60 7.96
C ALA A 335 -2.94 0.91 7.95
N PHE A 336 -4.18 1.31 7.65
CA PHE A 336 -4.54 2.73 7.62
C PHE A 336 -4.67 3.36 9.02
N LEU A 337 -5.06 2.59 10.04
CA LEU A 337 -5.02 3.05 11.42
C LEU A 337 -3.58 3.26 11.90
N ALA A 338 -2.68 2.32 11.63
CA ALA A 338 -1.27 2.46 11.92
C ALA A 338 -0.64 3.64 11.15
N PHE A 339 -0.99 3.80 9.88
CA PHE A 339 -0.61 4.96 9.07
C PHE A 339 -1.06 6.28 9.72
N PHE A 340 -2.32 6.38 10.11
CA PHE A 340 -2.85 7.56 10.80
C PHE A 340 -2.08 7.84 12.10
N SER A 341 -1.82 6.80 12.92
CA SER A 341 -1.12 6.97 14.19
C SER A 341 0.29 7.54 14.01
N VAL A 342 1.05 7.03 13.02
CA VAL A 342 2.40 7.54 12.71
C VAL A 342 2.33 9.01 12.27
N VAL A 343 1.51 9.33 11.28
CA VAL A 343 1.41 10.70 10.75
C VAL A 343 0.95 11.68 11.83
N LYS A 344 0.12 11.25 12.77
CA LYS A 344 -0.34 12.09 13.88
C LYS A 344 0.72 12.28 14.95
N CYS A 345 1.48 11.24 15.31
CA CYS A 345 2.47 11.29 16.39
C CYS A 345 3.80 11.95 15.98
N VAL A 346 4.16 11.89 14.70
CA VAL A 346 5.48 12.34 14.24
C VAL A 346 5.79 13.80 14.54
N PRO A 347 4.90 14.80 14.34
CA PRO A 347 5.19 16.17 14.71
C PRO A 347 5.54 16.33 16.19
N ASP A 348 4.78 15.66 17.07
CA ASP A 348 5.02 15.70 18.52
C ASP A 348 6.35 15.01 18.88
N MET A 349 6.70 13.94 18.18
CA MET A 349 7.99 13.25 18.35
C MET A 349 9.16 14.16 17.93
N PHE A 350 9.06 14.88 16.83
CA PHE A 350 10.09 15.82 16.40
C PHE A 350 10.23 16.99 17.38
N GLN A 351 9.14 17.49 17.96
CA GLN A 351 9.18 18.57 18.96
C GLN A 351 9.77 18.10 20.29
N ASN A 352 9.36 16.93 20.80
CA ASN A 352 9.72 16.48 22.14
C ASN A 352 11.07 15.74 22.18
N TYR A 353 11.35 14.89 21.21
CA TYR A 353 12.56 14.05 21.15
C TYR A 353 13.60 14.56 20.14
N GLY A 354 13.20 15.49 19.27
CA GLY A 354 14.03 15.96 18.16
C GLY A 354 14.20 14.92 17.05
N PRO A 355 14.93 15.29 15.98
CA PRO A 355 15.20 14.38 14.87
C PRO A 355 15.89 13.08 15.30
N HIS A 356 16.90 13.19 16.19
CA HIS A 356 17.66 12.03 16.66
C HIS A 356 16.79 10.99 17.37
N GLY A 357 15.91 11.41 18.29
CA GLY A 357 15.02 10.51 19.01
C GLY A 357 13.95 9.89 18.12
N THR A 358 13.44 10.66 17.15
CA THR A 358 12.44 10.18 16.19
C THR A 358 13.01 9.10 15.27
N PHE A 359 14.19 9.34 14.66
CA PHE A 359 14.85 8.33 13.82
C PHE A 359 15.31 7.11 14.61
N PHE A 360 15.72 7.29 15.87
CA PHE A 360 16.04 6.17 16.76
C PHE A 360 14.82 5.28 17.00
N THR A 361 13.65 5.88 17.26
CA THR A 361 12.40 5.14 17.44
C THR A 361 12.02 4.35 16.20
N PHE A 362 12.11 4.96 15.01
CA PHE A 362 11.88 4.26 13.73
C PHE A 362 12.86 3.10 13.54
N GLY A 363 14.14 3.28 13.89
CA GLY A 363 15.16 2.25 13.84
C GLY A 363 14.85 1.06 14.77
N ILE A 364 14.41 1.33 16.00
CA ILE A 364 13.99 0.25 16.93
C ILE A 364 12.79 -0.50 16.39
N VAL A 365 11.76 0.18 15.89
CA VAL A 365 10.59 -0.49 15.35
C VAL A 365 10.95 -1.32 14.12
N ALA A 366 11.79 -0.81 13.22
CA ALA A 366 12.29 -1.56 12.08
C ALA A 366 13.08 -2.80 12.52
N PHE A 367 13.92 -2.69 13.58
CA PHE A 367 14.67 -3.81 14.15
C PHE A 367 13.75 -4.89 14.73
N VAL A 368 12.79 -4.49 15.56
CA VAL A 368 11.82 -5.41 16.17
C VAL A 368 10.97 -6.07 15.08
N GLY A 369 10.47 -5.29 14.12
CA GLY A 369 9.70 -5.80 12.99
C GLY A 369 10.47 -6.79 12.12
N THR A 370 11.74 -6.49 11.81
CA THR A 370 12.62 -7.39 11.04
C THR A 370 12.92 -8.67 11.81
N SER A 371 13.17 -8.57 13.11
CA SER A 371 13.38 -9.73 14.00
C SER A 371 12.12 -10.61 14.06
N PHE A 372 10.95 -10.00 14.17
CA PHE A 372 9.68 -10.72 14.13
C PHE A 372 9.46 -11.44 12.79
N VAL A 373 9.72 -10.77 11.69
CA VAL A 373 9.65 -11.36 10.33
C VAL A 373 10.64 -12.53 10.19
N TYR A 374 11.84 -12.39 10.73
CA TYR A 374 12.83 -13.47 10.74
C TYR A 374 12.32 -14.72 11.46
N LEU A 375 11.64 -14.56 12.58
CA LEU A 375 11.16 -15.68 13.40
C LEU A 375 9.87 -16.31 12.87
N PHE A 376 8.92 -15.50 12.44
CA PHE A 376 7.54 -15.95 12.22
C PHE A 376 7.10 -15.98 10.76
N LEU A 377 7.76 -15.25 9.84
CA LEU A 377 7.31 -15.19 8.45
C LEU A 377 7.69 -16.49 7.72
N PRO A 378 6.70 -17.28 7.24
CA PRO A 378 6.98 -18.45 6.42
C PRO A 378 7.41 -18.04 5.00
N GLU A 379 8.17 -18.92 4.34
CA GLU A 379 8.47 -18.74 2.92
C GLU A 379 7.28 -19.20 2.08
N THR A 380 6.75 -18.30 1.26
CA THR A 380 5.55 -18.55 0.43
C THR A 380 5.87 -18.74 -1.05
N LYS A 381 7.07 -18.31 -1.50
CA LYS A 381 7.43 -18.38 -2.90
C LYS A 381 7.46 -19.81 -3.44
N GLY A 382 6.68 -20.05 -4.52
CA GLY A 382 6.65 -21.34 -5.21
C GLY A 382 5.92 -22.44 -4.46
N ARG A 383 5.30 -22.13 -3.30
CA ARG A 383 4.45 -23.08 -2.58
C ARG A 383 3.00 -22.91 -2.97
N PRO A 384 2.28 -24.00 -3.23
CA PRO A 384 0.85 -23.94 -3.43
C PRO A 384 0.15 -23.48 -2.12
N LEU A 385 -0.96 -22.77 -2.27
CA LEU A 385 -1.64 -22.13 -1.14
C LEU A 385 -2.09 -23.11 -0.05
N HIS A 386 -2.47 -24.33 -0.42
CA HIS A 386 -2.88 -25.36 0.54
C HIS A 386 -1.72 -25.80 1.46
N GLU A 387 -0.47 -25.86 0.96
CA GLU A 387 0.68 -26.18 1.81
C GLU A 387 0.98 -25.08 2.82
N ILE A 388 0.76 -23.81 2.42
CA ILE A 388 0.92 -22.67 3.33
C ILE A 388 -0.16 -22.72 4.41
N GLU A 389 -1.41 -23.01 4.04
CA GLU A 389 -2.55 -23.18 4.94
C GLU A 389 -2.29 -24.30 5.94
N ASP A 390 -1.85 -25.49 5.48
CA ASP A 390 -1.54 -26.64 6.34
C ASP A 390 -0.39 -26.36 7.32
N SER A 391 0.54 -25.45 6.98
CA SER A 391 1.61 -25.03 7.89
C SER A 391 1.11 -24.29 9.13
N PHE A 392 -0.10 -23.70 9.08
CA PHE A 392 -0.72 -22.97 10.18
C PHE A 392 -1.65 -23.84 11.03
N LYS A 393 -2.00 -25.06 10.57
CA LYS A 393 -2.80 -26.03 11.35
C LYS A 393 -2.03 -26.58 12.57
N LYS A 394 -0.72 -26.58 12.47
CA LYS A 394 0.18 -26.98 13.55
C LYS A 394 0.43 -25.78 14.48
#